data_fa00207d04d6580c84534bce233d67f2
#
_entry.id   fa00207d04d6580c84534bce233d67f2
#
_cell.length_a   1.000
_cell.length_b   1.000
_cell.length_c   1.000
_cell.angle_alpha   90.00
_cell.angle_beta   90.00
_cell.angle_gamma   90.00
#
_symmetry.space_group_name_H-M   'P 1'
#
loop_
_entity.id
_entity.type
_entity.pdbx_description
1 polymer ?
#
loop_
_entity_poly.entity_id
_entity_poly.type
_entity_poly.pdbx_seq_one_letter_code
_entity_poly.pdbx_strand_id
1 'polypeptide(L)'
;MKKKLLAALLAGASLLSMTACGNNSNGGNDAQTEQTDADAAGDAVKVAVVQLVDNDAFTEMIDSFENKLTELAGDGVTFDVKNAQGDMSTLNSIASELKTADYDMVVPIVTPATQAVVNAEVSAPVVFISVTDPVAAGIMSDMAAPDKNATGTSNVVPVDEIFTLAQKLTPDVKNIGILYCSGEKNAVLTAEKAKAYLDTTDLSYEEVTVASSNEVQQAAQSLAGKVDAIYIPIDSTVQSAMAQVVEAATGAGIPVYGSDPVMVKSGALACVSASNTQLGERAAEMAYEILQGKDVSEVPSEAMSTYQYVCSKAAADALGLTLPDDGSVTVIGG
;
A
#
# COMPACT_ATOMS: atom_id res chain seq x y z
N MET A 1 -15.07 12.30 24.82
CA MET A 1 -14.76 13.39 23.87
C MET A 1 -13.90 14.43 24.59
N LYS A 2 -12.60 14.31 24.50
CA LYS A 2 -11.66 15.36 24.98
C LYS A 2 -10.89 15.84 23.75
N LYS A 3 -11.24 17.04 23.25
CA LYS A 3 -10.52 17.70 22.17
C LYS A 3 -9.14 18.11 22.69
N LYS A 4 -8.08 17.50 22.20
CA LYS A 4 -6.70 17.97 22.39
C LYS A 4 -6.43 19.01 21.29
N LEU A 5 -6.47 20.30 21.66
CA LEU A 5 -6.08 21.40 20.78
C LEU A 5 -4.56 21.49 20.77
N LEU A 6 -3.94 21.23 19.63
CA LEU A 6 -2.57 21.67 19.37
C LEU A 6 -2.62 23.17 19.06
N ALA A 7 -2.16 24.02 19.98
CA ALA A 7 -2.05 25.46 19.79
C ALA A 7 -0.66 25.77 19.22
N ALA A 8 -0.61 26.30 18.00
CA ALA A 8 0.59 26.88 17.41
C ALA A 8 0.94 28.17 18.14
N LEU A 9 2.11 28.23 18.78
CA LEU A 9 2.68 29.45 19.39
C LEU A 9 3.52 30.22 18.37
N LEU A 10 2.97 31.33 17.91
CA LEU A 10 3.74 32.38 17.27
C LEU A 10 4.47 33.21 18.37
N ALA A 11 5.79 33.11 18.40
CA ALA A 11 6.63 33.92 19.26
C ALA A 11 6.86 35.28 18.64
N GLY A 12 6.23 36.28 19.21
CA GLY A 12 6.55 37.71 18.97
C GLY A 12 7.61 38.20 19.95
N ALA A 13 8.75 38.61 19.42
CA ALA A 13 9.81 39.27 20.19
C ALA A 13 9.41 40.69 20.63
N SER A 14 9.63 40.99 21.90
CA SER A 14 9.73 42.39 22.36
C SER A 14 10.81 42.53 23.42
N LEU A 15 11.87 43.16 23.03
CA LEU A 15 12.92 43.72 23.88
C LEU A 15 12.37 44.90 24.67
N LEU A 16 12.66 44.98 25.97
CA LEU A 16 12.85 46.28 26.64
C LEU A 16 13.73 46.11 27.88
N SER A 17 14.86 46.72 27.80
CA SER A 17 15.84 47.03 28.84
C SER A 17 15.27 47.91 29.94
N MET A 18 15.71 47.79 31.19
CA MET A 18 16.18 48.93 32.00
C MET A 18 16.94 48.50 33.25
N THR A 19 18.06 49.11 33.42
CA THR A 19 19.02 49.15 34.52
C THR A 19 18.47 49.73 35.83
N ALA A 20 18.91 49.20 36.93
CA ALA A 20 19.22 50.01 38.13
C ALA A 20 20.11 49.24 39.08
N CYS A 21 21.20 49.92 39.45
CA CYS A 21 22.20 49.52 40.46
C CYS A 21 21.66 49.63 41.89
N GLY A 22 22.19 48.77 42.77
CA GLY A 22 22.03 48.94 44.22
C GLY A 22 22.82 47.89 45.02
N ASN A 23 23.82 48.36 45.69
CA ASN A 23 24.90 47.64 46.38
C ASN A 23 24.45 47.09 47.73
N ASN A 24 24.96 45.96 48.14
CA ASN A 24 25.68 45.59 49.36
C ASN A 24 25.29 44.24 50.04
N SER A 25 26.27 43.39 50.07
CA SER A 25 26.78 42.43 51.08
C SER A 25 25.83 41.54 51.89
N ASN A 26 26.17 40.30 51.83
CA ASN A 26 26.47 39.30 52.84
C ASN A 26 25.63 38.03 52.86
N GLY A 27 26.28 36.92 52.56
CA GLY A 27 26.27 35.65 53.27
C GLY A 27 24.98 34.81 53.18
N GLY A 28 25.03 33.75 52.42
CA GLY A 28 24.06 32.65 52.51
C GLY A 28 24.11 31.76 51.28
N ASN A 29 24.72 30.60 51.49
CA ASN A 29 24.84 29.53 50.51
C ASN A 29 23.44 28.89 50.36
N ASP A 30 22.77 29.14 49.25
CA ASP A 30 21.60 28.37 48.83
C ASP A 30 21.79 28.04 47.33
N ALA A 31 22.00 26.77 47.10
CA ALA A 31 22.04 26.21 45.75
C ALA A 31 20.63 26.32 45.13
N GLN A 32 20.39 27.33 44.33
CA GLN A 32 19.25 27.35 43.40
C GLN A 32 19.53 26.33 42.29
N THR A 33 18.79 25.23 42.39
CA THR A 33 18.60 24.31 41.28
C THR A 33 17.90 25.08 40.19
N GLU A 34 18.61 25.38 39.12
CA GLU A 34 17.97 25.80 37.86
C GLU A 34 17.06 24.68 37.41
N GLN A 35 15.79 24.90 37.59
CA GLN A 35 14.73 24.12 36.98
C GLN A 35 14.77 24.47 35.51
N THR A 36 15.53 23.71 34.72
CA THR A 36 15.39 23.70 33.28
C THR A 36 13.96 23.28 33.02
N ASP A 37 13.19 24.19 32.44
CA ASP A 37 11.90 23.87 31.82
C ASP A 37 12.13 22.68 30.87
N ALA A 38 11.69 21.52 31.32
CA ALA A 38 11.56 20.37 30.44
C ALA A 38 10.53 20.78 29.38
N ASP A 39 11.00 20.96 28.15
CA ASP A 39 10.16 21.02 26.98
C ASP A 39 9.02 20.01 27.13
N ALA A 40 7.80 20.49 27.03
CA ALA A 40 6.64 19.64 26.91
C ALA A 40 6.78 18.85 25.60
N ALA A 41 7.44 17.71 25.66
CA ALA A 41 7.35 16.70 24.61
C ALA A 41 5.85 16.37 24.52
N GLY A 42 5.17 16.84 23.50
CA GLY A 42 3.81 16.40 23.18
C GLY A 42 3.80 14.88 23.13
N ASP A 43 2.73 14.25 23.62
CA ASP A 43 2.57 12.80 23.54
C ASP A 43 2.87 12.36 22.10
N ALA A 44 3.78 11.39 21.93
CA ALA A 44 4.15 10.87 20.62
C ALA A 44 2.90 10.35 19.87
N VAL A 45 2.78 10.69 18.58
CA VAL A 45 1.72 10.17 17.73
C VAL A 45 1.96 8.68 17.50
N LYS A 46 0.96 7.86 17.79
CA LYS A 46 1.03 6.40 17.66
C LYS A 46 0.22 5.93 16.45
N VAL A 47 0.88 5.35 15.49
CA VAL A 47 0.26 4.83 14.27
C VAL A 47 0.35 3.30 14.24
N ALA A 48 -0.80 2.62 14.12
CA ALA A 48 -0.82 1.18 13.88
C ALA A 48 -0.85 0.93 12.37
N VAL A 49 0.13 0.20 11.85
CA VAL A 49 0.15 -0.27 10.45
C VAL A 49 -0.31 -1.72 10.42
N VAL A 50 -1.25 -2.07 9.55
CA VAL A 50 -1.85 -3.42 9.50
C VAL A 50 -1.66 -4.02 8.13
N GLN A 51 -1.02 -5.18 8.05
CA GLN A 51 -0.83 -5.92 6.80
C GLN A 51 -1.29 -7.38 6.91
N LEU A 52 -1.77 -7.94 5.79
CA LEU A 52 -2.19 -9.35 5.72
C LEU A 52 -0.97 -10.27 5.75
N VAL A 53 0.04 -9.99 4.95
CA VAL A 53 1.22 -10.82 4.74
C VAL A 53 2.43 -9.91 4.53
N ASP A 54 3.62 -10.44 4.73
CA ASP A 54 4.87 -9.74 4.44
C ASP A 54 5.30 -9.98 3.00
N ASN A 55 5.50 -8.89 2.25
CA ASN A 55 6.09 -8.91 0.91
C ASN A 55 6.74 -7.57 0.56
N ASP A 56 7.59 -7.55 -0.46
CA ASP A 56 8.38 -6.37 -0.85
C ASP A 56 7.51 -5.17 -1.26
N ALA A 57 6.32 -5.39 -1.88
CA ALA A 57 5.43 -4.29 -2.24
C ALA A 57 4.87 -3.59 -1.00
N PHE A 58 4.51 -4.36 0.03
CA PHE A 58 4.00 -3.83 1.29
C PHE A 58 5.11 -3.10 2.05
N THR A 59 6.30 -3.67 2.10
CA THR A 59 7.48 -3.02 2.69
C THR A 59 7.75 -1.68 2.00
N GLU A 60 7.75 -1.62 0.65
CA GLU A 60 7.93 -0.37 -0.11
C GLU A 60 6.87 0.68 0.21
N MET A 61 5.59 0.28 0.33
CA MET A 61 4.49 1.18 0.71
C MET A 61 4.63 1.68 2.15
N ILE A 62 4.95 0.79 3.09
CA ILE A 62 5.11 1.11 4.51
C ILE A 62 6.29 2.05 4.71
N ASP A 63 7.47 1.70 4.17
CA ASP A 63 8.68 2.51 4.30
C ASP A 63 8.47 3.93 3.72
N SER A 64 7.83 4.04 2.56
CA SER A 64 7.56 5.34 1.95
C SER A 64 6.55 6.16 2.75
N PHE A 65 5.53 5.52 3.33
CA PHE A 65 4.58 6.14 4.23
C PHE A 65 5.26 6.63 5.52
N GLU A 66 6.00 5.76 6.19
CA GLU A 66 6.68 6.08 7.45
C GLU A 66 7.70 7.20 7.29
N ASN A 67 8.53 7.13 6.25
CA ASN A 67 9.52 8.17 5.94
C ASN A 67 8.85 9.50 5.64
N LYS A 68 7.80 9.51 4.81
CA LYS A 68 7.09 10.75 4.44
C LYS A 68 6.32 11.34 5.61
N LEU A 69 5.66 10.53 6.43
CA LEU A 69 4.95 11.04 7.60
C LEU A 69 5.93 11.57 8.66
N THR A 70 7.07 10.93 8.86
CA THR A 70 8.13 11.44 9.74
C THR A 70 8.72 12.76 9.21
N GLU A 71 8.93 12.88 7.89
CA GLU A 71 9.35 14.15 7.25
C GLU A 71 8.37 15.30 7.56
N LEU A 72 7.06 15.03 7.47
CA LEU A 72 6.00 16.03 7.64
C LEU A 72 5.70 16.37 9.10
N ALA A 73 5.67 15.37 9.99
CA ALA A 73 5.25 15.49 11.38
C ALA A 73 6.41 15.59 12.38
N GLY A 74 7.64 15.28 11.97
CA GLY A 74 8.83 15.23 12.83
C GLY A 74 8.99 13.89 13.57
N ASP A 75 10.03 13.78 14.39
CA ASP A 75 10.45 12.54 15.08
C ASP A 75 9.48 12.07 16.19
N GLY A 76 8.38 12.79 16.40
CA GLY A 76 7.36 12.47 17.42
C GLY A 76 6.33 11.41 16.98
N VAL A 77 6.51 10.76 15.80
CA VAL A 77 5.63 9.69 15.32
C VAL A 77 6.25 8.33 15.60
N THR A 78 5.45 7.39 16.06
CA THR A 78 5.84 6.00 16.29
C THR A 78 4.94 5.05 15.51
N PHE A 79 5.51 3.99 14.95
CA PHE A 79 4.81 3.02 14.13
C PHE A 79 4.83 1.64 14.79
N ASP A 80 3.67 0.97 14.81
CA ASP A 80 3.51 -0.40 15.29
C ASP A 80 2.94 -1.26 14.16
N VAL A 81 3.81 -2.04 13.51
CA VAL A 81 3.44 -2.88 12.37
C VAL A 81 2.88 -4.21 12.85
N LYS A 82 1.64 -4.48 12.50
CA LYS A 82 0.91 -5.72 12.81
C LYS A 82 0.73 -6.55 11.54
N ASN A 83 1.25 -7.78 11.58
CA ASN A 83 1.23 -8.69 10.44
C ASN A 83 0.39 -9.93 10.75
N ALA A 84 -0.60 -10.21 9.91
CA ALA A 84 -1.48 -11.38 10.05
C ALA A 84 -0.89 -12.68 9.47
N GLN A 85 0.29 -12.62 8.85
CA GLN A 85 1.04 -13.78 8.32
C GLN A 85 0.23 -14.62 7.31
N GLY A 86 -0.63 -13.97 6.52
CA GLY A 86 -1.47 -14.61 5.50
C GLY A 86 -2.75 -15.24 6.06
N ASP A 87 -3.04 -15.11 7.35
CA ASP A 87 -4.22 -15.71 7.99
C ASP A 87 -5.32 -14.68 8.23
N MET A 88 -6.46 -14.86 7.58
CA MET A 88 -7.62 -13.95 7.68
C MET A 88 -8.24 -13.92 9.07
N SER A 89 -8.16 -15.00 9.85
CA SER A 89 -8.66 -15.04 11.23
C SER A 89 -7.80 -14.17 12.13
N THR A 90 -6.49 -14.27 11.98
CA THR A 90 -5.51 -13.42 12.66
C THR A 90 -5.70 -11.96 12.29
N LEU A 91 -5.93 -11.65 11.00
CA LEU A 91 -6.20 -10.28 10.54
C LEU A 91 -7.45 -9.69 11.22
N ASN A 92 -8.55 -10.45 11.30
CA ASN A 92 -9.77 -10.02 11.98
C ASN A 92 -9.57 -9.85 13.49
N SER A 93 -8.70 -10.66 14.12
CA SER A 93 -8.35 -10.53 15.52
C SER A 93 -7.56 -9.24 15.78
N ILE A 94 -6.55 -8.95 14.95
CA ILE A 94 -5.80 -7.70 14.99
C ILE A 94 -6.74 -6.50 14.85
N ALA A 95 -7.65 -6.50 13.85
CA ALA A 95 -8.61 -5.42 13.64
C ALA A 95 -9.54 -5.23 14.85
N SER A 96 -9.96 -6.32 15.49
CA SER A 96 -10.81 -6.29 16.69
C SER A 96 -10.08 -5.70 17.90
N GLU A 97 -8.80 -5.99 18.08
CA GLU A 97 -7.95 -5.43 19.14
C GLU A 97 -7.78 -3.92 18.95
N LEU A 98 -7.63 -3.45 17.70
CA LEU A 98 -7.47 -2.04 17.38
C LEU A 98 -8.71 -1.19 17.68
N LYS A 99 -9.91 -1.79 17.79
CA LYS A 99 -11.13 -1.08 18.16
C LYS A 99 -11.03 -0.32 19.47
N THR A 100 -10.29 -0.88 20.44
CA THR A 100 -10.15 -0.32 21.80
C THR A 100 -8.73 0.12 22.14
N ALA A 101 -7.79 -0.06 21.22
CA ALA A 101 -6.40 0.33 21.41
C ALA A 101 -6.21 1.84 21.31
N ASP A 102 -5.21 2.36 22.02
CA ASP A 102 -4.89 3.79 22.08
C ASP A 102 -3.90 4.16 20.97
N TYR A 103 -4.40 4.21 19.73
CA TYR A 103 -3.71 4.72 18.56
C TYR A 103 -4.36 6.02 18.08
N ASP A 104 -3.53 6.94 17.58
CA ASP A 104 -3.99 8.18 16.98
C ASP A 104 -4.43 7.97 15.52
N MET A 105 -3.97 6.89 14.88
CA MET A 105 -4.30 6.50 13.52
C MET A 105 -4.09 5.02 13.27
N VAL A 106 -4.88 4.44 12.36
CA VAL A 106 -4.70 3.07 11.85
C VAL A 106 -4.48 3.11 10.34
N VAL A 107 -3.42 2.47 9.88
CA VAL A 107 -3.01 2.45 8.47
C VAL A 107 -3.01 1.02 7.93
N PRO A 108 -4.16 0.54 7.40
CA PRO A 108 -4.23 -0.76 6.77
C PRO A 108 -3.64 -0.73 5.35
N ILE A 109 -2.88 -1.76 5.02
CA ILE A 109 -2.26 -1.95 3.70
C ILE A 109 -3.14 -2.87 2.86
N VAL A 110 -3.53 -2.43 1.69
CA VAL A 110 -4.37 -3.07 0.68
C VAL A 110 -5.78 -3.47 1.14
N THR A 111 -6.59 -4.00 0.22
CA THR A 111 -8.03 -4.21 0.43
C THR A 111 -8.36 -5.14 1.61
N PRO A 112 -7.74 -6.32 1.78
CA PRO A 112 -8.13 -7.24 2.86
C PRO A 112 -7.95 -6.64 4.26
N ALA A 113 -6.81 -5.98 4.51
CA ALA A 113 -6.54 -5.35 5.80
C ALA A 113 -7.49 -4.17 6.04
N THR A 114 -7.74 -3.37 5.00
CA THR A 114 -8.67 -2.22 5.10
C THR A 114 -10.10 -2.67 5.39
N GLN A 115 -10.59 -3.72 4.73
CA GLN A 115 -11.91 -4.29 5.01
C GLN A 115 -12.02 -4.79 6.45
N ALA A 116 -11.00 -5.48 6.97
CA ALA A 116 -10.99 -5.97 8.34
C ALA A 116 -11.05 -4.81 9.35
N VAL A 117 -10.24 -3.77 9.16
CA VAL A 117 -10.17 -2.59 10.04
C VAL A 117 -11.47 -1.78 10.01
N VAL A 118 -12.02 -1.51 8.81
CA VAL A 118 -13.27 -0.75 8.65
C VAL A 118 -14.47 -1.53 9.22
N ASN A 119 -14.53 -2.84 8.99
CA ASN A 119 -15.60 -3.69 9.52
C ASN A 119 -15.52 -3.84 11.05
N ALA A 120 -14.34 -3.71 11.65
CA ALA A 120 -14.18 -3.67 13.11
C ALA A 120 -14.67 -2.35 13.72
N GLU A 121 -14.93 -1.32 12.91
CA GLU A 121 -15.36 0.02 13.36
C GLU A 121 -14.38 0.62 14.38
N VAL A 122 -13.10 0.69 14.04
CA VAL A 122 -12.07 1.28 14.90
C VAL A 122 -12.35 2.77 15.13
N SER A 123 -12.06 3.26 16.35
CA SER A 123 -12.36 4.66 16.73
C SER A 123 -11.34 5.65 16.14
N ALA A 124 -10.08 5.21 15.97
CA ALA A 124 -9.04 6.02 15.38
C ALA A 124 -9.32 6.28 13.88
N PRO A 125 -8.91 7.41 13.32
CA PRO A 125 -8.93 7.66 11.89
C PRO A 125 -8.21 6.55 11.12
N VAL A 126 -8.77 6.16 9.97
CA VAL A 126 -8.19 5.14 9.10
C VAL A 126 -7.68 5.78 7.81
N VAL A 127 -6.39 5.58 7.50
CA VAL A 127 -5.79 5.99 6.24
C VAL A 127 -5.22 4.77 5.54
N PHE A 128 -5.92 4.25 4.54
CA PHE A 128 -5.49 3.03 3.84
C PHE A 128 -4.50 3.33 2.70
N ILE A 129 -3.66 2.36 2.41
CA ILE A 129 -2.73 2.42 1.29
C ILE A 129 -3.11 1.35 0.27
N SER A 130 -3.25 1.75 -1.02
CA SER A 130 -3.35 0.83 -2.15
C SER A 130 -4.61 -0.04 -2.19
N VAL A 131 -5.77 0.50 -1.84
CA VAL A 131 -7.04 -0.21 -2.04
C VAL A 131 -7.47 -0.14 -3.50
N THR A 132 -7.76 -1.28 -4.12
CA THR A 132 -8.03 -1.34 -5.57
C THR A 132 -9.33 -0.63 -5.98
N ASP A 133 -10.39 -0.79 -5.22
CA ASP A 133 -11.68 -0.13 -5.42
C ASP A 133 -12.39 0.02 -4.07
N PRO A 134 -12.21 1.17 -3.39
CA PRO A 134 -12.76 1.37 -2.05
C PRO A 134 -14.29 1.28 -1.99
N VAL A 135 -14.98 1.70 -3.06
CA VAL A 135 -16.45 1.66 -3.13
C VAL A 135 -16.94 0.24 -3.34
N ALA A 136 -16.42 -0.47 -4.35
CA ALA A 136 -16.80 -1.86 -4.62
C ALA A 136 -16.38 -2.82 -3.50
N ALA A 137 -15.30 -2.49 -2.76
CA ALA A 137 -14.89 -3.22 -1.57
C ALA A 137 -15.76 -2.94 -0.33
N GLY A 138 -16.69 -1.98 -0.40
CA GLY A 138 -17.57 -1.59 0.71
C GLY A 138 -16.88 -0.81 1.82
N ILE A 139 -15.70 -0.26 1.56
CA ILE A 139 -14.90 0.54 2.51
C ILE A 139 -15.53 1.93 2.69
N MET A 140 -16.08 2.50 1.63
CA MET A 140 -16.79 3.79 1.64
C MET A 140 -17.88 3.80 0.57
N SER A 141 -18.77 4.79 0.61
CA SER A 141 -19.83 4.96 -0.39
C SER A 141 -19.40 5.89 -1.54
N ASP A 142 -18.48 6.85 -1.26
CA ASP A 142 -18.01 7.82 -2.23
C ASP A 142 -16.54 8.20 -1.88
N MET A 143 -15.66 8.13 -2.87
CA MET A 143 -14.24 8.51 -2.70
C MET A 143 -14.05 10.02 -2.49
N ALA A 144 -14.95 10.85 -3.05
CA ALA A 144 -14.88 12.29 -2.88
C ALA A 144 -15.37 12.77 -1.50
N ALA A 145 -16.16 11.95 -0.82
CA ALA A 145 -16.74 12.24 0.51
C ALA A 145 -16.72 10.96 1.37
N PRO A 146 -15.57 10.57 1.95
CA PRO A 146 -15.45 9.38 2.78
C PRO A 146 -16.41 9.39 3.97
N ASP A 147 -17.14 8.30 4.20
CA ASP A 147 -18.28 8.23 5.14
C ASP A 147 -18.10 7.21 6.28
N LYS A 148 -17.02 6.42 6.30
CA LYS A 148 -16.77 5.35 7.28
C LYS A 148 -15.49 5.53 8.10
N ASN A 149 -15.18 6.77 8.47
CA ASN A 149 -13.94 7.10 9.20
C ASN A 149 -12.67 6.57 8.50
N ALA A 150 -12.71 6.42 7.18
CA ALA A 150 -11.63 5.85 6.38
C ALA A 150 -11.44 6.64 5.09
N THR A 151 -10.18 6.99 4.77
CA THR A 151 -9.74 7.55 3.50
C THR A 151 -8.40 6.94 3.11
N GLY A 152 -7.83 7.30 1.98
CA GLY A 152 -6.52 6.82 1.57
C GLY A 152 -6.34 6.72 0.06
N THR A 153 -5.31 6.00 -0.38
CA THR A 153 -4.92 5.87 -1.78
C THR A 153 -5.51 4.63 -2.45
N SER A 154 -6.05 4.81 -3.65
CA SER A 154 -6.59 3.71 -4.47
C SER A 154 -5.61 3.33 -5.59
N ASN A 155 -5.38 2.03 -5.74
CA ASN A 155 -4.55 1.43 -6.79
C ASN A 155 -5.45 0.77 -7.84
N VAL A 156 -5.90 1.56 -8.79
CA VAL A 156 -6.67 1.03 -9.93
C VAL A 156 -5.73 0.29 -10.88
N VAL A 157 -5.99 -1.00 -11.09
CA VAL A 157 -5.20 -1.81 -12.02
C VAL A 157 -5.63 -1.51 -13.46
N PRO A 158 -4.73 -1.04 -14.34
CA PRO A 158 -5.02 -0.74 -15.74
C PRO A 158 -4.91 -2.02 -16.60
N VAL A 159 -5.90 -2.89 -16.51
CA VAL A 159 -5.87 -4.21 -17.18
C VAL A 159 -5.76 -4.12 -18.70
N ASP A 160 -6.35 -3.12 -19.30
CA ASP A 160 -6.27 -2.82 -20.74
C ASP A 160 -4.82 -2.48 -21.16
N GLU A 161 -4.11 -1.70 -20.37
CA GLU A 161 -2.70 -1.38 -20.61
C GLU A 161 -1.79 -2.59 -20.40
N ILE A 162 -2.09 -3.44 -19.41
CA ILE A 162 -1.35 -4.70 -19.16
C ILE A 162 -1.46 -5.61 -20.40
N PHE A 163 -2.67 -5.84 -20.90
CA PHE A 163 -2.86 -6.70 -22.06
C PHE A 163 -2.39 -6.06 -23.37
N THR A 164 -2.46 -4.74 -23.50
CA THR A 164 -1.84 -4.01 -24.62
C THR A 164 -0.32 -4.22 -24.64
N LEU A 165 0.34 -4.09 -23.47
CA LEU A 165 1.76 -4.38 -23.33
C LEU A 165 2.05 -5.87 -23.64
N ALA A 166 1.23 -6.78 -23.11
CA ALA A 166 1.38 -8.21 -23.37
C ALA A 166 1.32 -8.56 -24.85
N GLN A 167 0.35 -8.02 -25.60
CA GLN A 167 0.25 -8.23 -27.04
C GLN A 167 1.44 -7.64 -27.81
N LYS A 168 2.01 -6.52 -27.33
CA LYS A 168 3.23 -5.93 -27.92
C LYS A 168 4.46 -6.80 -27.72
N LEU A 169 4.60 -7.40 -26.50
CA LEU A 169 5.76 -8.25 -26.15
C LEU A 169 5.64 -9.67 -26.72
N THR A 170 4.42 -10.23 -26.72
CA THR A 170 4.14 -11.62 -27.11
C THR A 170 2.91 -11.71 -28.03
N PRO A 171 3.00 -11.27 -29.30
CA PRO A 171 1.86 -11.16 -30.21
C PRO A 171 1.23 -12.51 -30.59
N ASP A 172 1.95 -13.62 -30.39
CA ASP A 172 1.48 -14.97 -30.69
C ASP A 172 0.61 -15.58 -29.58
N VAL A 173 0.55 -14.96 -28.38
CA VAL A 173 -0.30 -15.40 -27.28
C VAL A 173 -1.77 -15.22 -27.67
N LYS A 174 -2.58 -16.30 -27.49
CA LYS A 174 -4.01 -16.34 -27.80
C LYS A 174 -4.87 -16.75 -26.64
N ASN A 175 -4.34 -17.56 -25.72
CA ASN A 175 -5.08 -18.06 -24.55
C ASN A 175 -4.40 -17.64 -23.25
N ILE A 176 -5.10 -16.89 -22.40
CA ILE A 176 -4.61 -16.33 -21.15
C ILE A 176 -5.11 -17.15 -19.96
N GLY A 177 -4.22 -17.63 -19.10
CA GLY A 177 -4.59 -18.19 -17.80
C GLY A 177 -4.73 -17.09 -16.75
N ILE A 178 -5.88 -16.96 -16.10
CA ILE A 178 -6.08 -16.00 -15.00
C ILE A 178 -6.03 -16.78 -13.68
N LEU A 179 -5.04 -16.49 -12.83
CA LEU A 179 -4.85 -17.15 -11.54
C LEU A 179 -4.97 -16.16 -10.39
N TYR A 180 -5.90 -16.40 -9.47
CA TYR A 180 -6.10 -15.52 -8.32
C TYR A 180 -6.75 -16.22 -7.12
N CYS A 181 -6.68 -15.55 -5.94
CA CYS A 181 -7.33 -15.99 -4.72
C CYS A 181 -8.80 -15.54 -4.68
N SER A 182 -9.72 -16.50 -4.60
CA SER A 182 -11.16 -16.21 -4.53
C SER A 182 -11.59 -15.53 -3.22
N GLY A 183 -10.76 -15.56 -2.19
CA GLY A 183 -11.00 -14.92 -0.90
C GLY A 183 -10.65 -13.42 -0.88
N GLU A 184 -9.94 -12.91 -1.89
CA GLU A 184 -9.55 -11.50 -1.97
C GLU A 184 -10.45 -10.72 -2.93
N LYS A 185 -11.21 -9.76 -2.39
CA LYS A 185 -12.17 -8.97 -3.17
C LYS A 185 -11.51 -8.16 -4.29
N ASN A 186 -10.32 -7.60 -4.04
CA ASN A 186 -9.50 -6.91 -5.03
C ASN A 186 -9.10 -7.82 -6.20
N ALA A 187 -8.68 -9.04 -5.90
CA ALA A 187 -8.28 -10.02 -6.91
C ALA A 187 -9.48 -10.44 -7.79
N VAL A 188 -10.63 -10.74 -7.17
CA VAL A 188 -11.88 -11.05 -7.87
C VAL A 188 -12.29 -9.89 -8.79
N LEU A 189 -12.36 -8.65 -8.29
CA LEU A 189 -12.73 -7.47 -9.08
C LEU A 189 -11.76 -7.21 -10.24
N THR A 190 -10.46 -7.41 -10.01
CA THR A 190 -9.45 -7.24 -11.06
C THR A 190 -9.56 -8.34 -12.12
N ALA A 191 -9.80 -9.59 -11.71
CA ALA A 191 -10.04 -10.70 -12.64
C ALA A 191 -11.32 -10.48 -13.46
N GLU A 192 -12.39 -9.96 -12.87
CA GLU A 192 -13.63 -9.61 -13.59
C GLU A 192 -13.37 -8.50 -14.62
N LYS A 193 -12.61 -7.46 -14.28
CA LYS A 193 -12.19 -6.42 -15.23
C LYS A 193 -11.34 -6.98 -16.36
N ALA A 194 -10.41 -7.89 -16.04
CA ALA A 194 -9.57 -8.56 -17.04
C ALA A 194 -10.42 -9.39 -18.02
N LYS A 195 -11.35 -10.21 -17.52
CA LYS A 195 -12.27 -10.99 -18.35
C LYS A 195 -13.13 -10.09 -19.23
N ALA A 196 -13.71 -9.04 -18.66
CA ALA A 196 -14.52 -8.08 -19.43
C ALA A 196 -13.73 -7.40 -20.55
N TYR A 197 -12.44 -7.09 -20.32
CA TYR A 197 -11.56 -6.57 -21.38
C TYR A 197 -11.27 -7.65 -22.44
N LEU A 198 -10.88 -8.86 -22.03
CA LEU A 198 -10.57 -9.96 -22.95
C LEU A 198 -11.76 -10.34 -23.83
N ASP A 199 -12.99 -10.27 -23.30
CA ASP A 199 -14.24 -10.49 -24.06
C ASP A 199 -14.43 -9.46 -25.22
N THR A 200 -13.70 -8.34 -25.22
CA THR A 200 -13.69 -7.36 -26.32
C THR A 200 -12.58 -7.60 -27.35
N THR A 201 -11.76 -8.62 -27.15
CA THR A 201 -10.61 -8.97 -27.99
C THR A 201 -10.76 -10.34 -28.65
N ASP A 202 -9.80 -10.73 -29.48
CA ASP A 202 -9.71 -12.09 -30.04
C ASP A 202 -8.99 -13.09 -29.11
N LEU A 203 -8.66 -12.68 -27.87
CA LEU A 203 -8.02 -13.54 -26.89
C LEU A 203 -9.04 -14.39 -26.14
N SER A 204 -8.72 -15.67 -25.91
CA SER A 204 -9.46 -16.53 -25.00
C SER A 204 -8.81 -16.56 -23.61
N TYR A 205 -9.55 -17.03 -22.61
CA TYR A 205 -8.99 -17.20 -21.27
C TYR A 205 -9.49 -18.43 -20.58
N GLU A 206 -8.67 -18.95 -19.65
CA GLU A 206 -9.02 -19.95 -18.66
C GLU A 206 -8.80 -19.38 -17.26
N GLU A 207 -9.71 -19.66 -16.35
CA GLU A 207 -9.69 -19.16 -14.97
C GLU A 207 -9.43 -20.30 -13.98
N VAL A 208 -8.47 -20.07 -13.07
CA VAL A 208 -8.23 -20.95 -11.93
C VAL A 208 -8.12 -20.11 -10.66
N THR A 209 -8.84 -20.50 -9.62
CA THR A 209 -8.80 -19.82 -8.33
C THR A 209 -8.18 -20.73 -7.27
N VAL A 210 -7.58 -20.06 -6.26
CA VAL A 210 -7.04 -20.68 -5.05
C VAL A 210 -7.71 -20.10 -3.82
N ALA A 211 -7.67 -20.81 -2.71
CA ALA A 211 -8.12 -20.31 -1.41
C ALA A 211 -6.95 -19.90 -0.49
N SER A 212 -5.73 -20.37 -0.80
CA SER A 212 -4.52 -20.08 -0.03
C SER A 212 -3.26 -20.17 -0.88
N SER A 213 -2.14 -19.63 -0.39
CA SER A 213 -0.84 -19.69 -1.06
C SER A 213 -0.32 -21.14 -1.27
N ASN A 214 -0.74 -22.09 -0.44
CA ASN A 214 -0.35 -23.50 -0.57
C ASN A 214 -0.89 -24.17 -1.83
N GLU A 215 -1.94 -23.63 -2.44
CA GLU A 215 -2.58 -24.18 -3.65
C GLU A 215 -1.99 -23.61 -4.94
N VAL A 216 -1.23 -22.50 -4.85
CA VAL A 216 -0.75 -21.72 -6.00
C VAL A 216 0.11 -22.54 -6.95
N GLN A 217 1.02 -23.39 -6.44
CA GLN A 217 1.89 -24.21 -7.27
C GLN A 217 1.08 -25.16 -8.16
N GLN A 218 0.12 -25.88 -7.57
CA GLN A 218 -0.71 -26.84 -8.32
C GLN A 218 -1.61 -26.11 -9.35
N ALA A 219 -2.16 -24.97 -8.97
CA ALA A 219 -3.00 -24.14 -9.84
C ALA A 219 -2.19 -23.62 -11.05
N ALA A 220 -1.00 -23.07 -10.81
CA ALA A 220 -0.10 -22.59 -11.86
C ALA A 220 0.32 -23.71 -12.82
N GLN A 221 0.69 -24.90 -12.30
CA GLN A 221 1.01 -26.06 -13.12
C GLN A 221 -0.18 -26.53 -13.97
N SER A 222 -1.40 -26.47 -13.41
CA SER A 222 -2.62 -26.83 -14.16
C SER A 222 -2.90 -25.87 -15.32
N LEU A 223 -2.61 -24.58 -15.16
CA LEU A 223 -2.75 -23.59 -16.23
C LEU A 223 -1.64 -23.68 -17.27
N ALA A 224 -0.38 -23.81 -16.84
CA ALA A 224 0.79 -23.75 -17.72
C ALA A 224 0.78 -24.78 -18.85
N GLY A 225 0.05 -25.90 -18.69
CA GLY A 225 -0.13 -26.92 -19.76
C GLY A 225 -1.28 -26.64 -20.74
N LYS A 226 -2.02 -25.52 -20.58
CA LYS A 226 -3.26 -25.27 -21.33
C LYS A 226 -3.32 -23.89 -21.98
N VAL A 227 -2.49 -22.95 -21.50
CA VAL A 227 -2.54 -21.54 -21.91
C VAL A 227 -1.21 -21.08 -22.48
N ASP A 228 -1.21 -19.94 -23.18
CA ASP A 228 -0.02 -19.37 -23.82
C ASP A 228 0.66 -18.33 -22.91
N ALA A 229 -0.04 -17.80 -21.92
CA ALA A 229 0.47 -16.87 -20.91
C ALA A 229 -0.35 -16.98 -19.61
N ILE A 230 0.25 -16.62 -18.47
CA ILE A 230 -0.48 -16.48 -17.19
C ILE A 230 -0.56 -15.02 -16.81
N TYR A 231 -1.75 -14.55 -16.45
CA TYR A 231 -1.99 -13.25 -15.85
C TYR A 231 -2.34 -13.38 -14.37
N ILE A 232 -1.65 -12.61 -13.53
CA ILE A 232 -1.91 -12.53 -12.10
C ILE A 232 -2.53 -11.16 -11.78
N PRO A 233 -3.82 -11.11 -11.40
CA PRO A 233 -4.45 -9.91 -10.85
C PRO A 233 -3.70 -9.34 -9.65
N ILE A 234 -4.11 -8.16 -9.15
CA ILE A 234 -3.58 -7.65 -7.89
C ILE A 234 -4.08 -8.52 -6.73
N ASP A 235 -3.20 -9.36 -6.19
CA ASP A 235 -3.53 -10.48 -5.31
C ASP A 235 -2.38 -10.74 -4.33
N SER A 236 -2.63 -10.51 -3.04
CA SER A 236 -1.59 -10.64 -2.00
C SER A 236 -1.19 -12.09 -1.76
N THR A 237 -2.14 -13.02 -1.87
CA THR A 237 -1.95 -14.45 -1.64
C THR A 237 -1.10 -15.07 -2.76
N VAL A 238 -1.46 -14.83 -4.03
CA VAL A 238 -0.70 -15.36 -5.18
C VAL A 238 0.66 -14.66 -5.28
N GLN A 239 0.72 -13.33 -5.03
CA GLN A 239 1.98 -12.60 -5.05
C GLN A 239 2.99 -13.14 -4.03
N SER A 240 2.56 -13.54 -2.83
CA SER A 240 3.44 -14.15 -1.82
C SER A 240 4.03 -15.51 -2.27
N ALA A 241 3.39 -16.17 -3.23
CA ALA A 241 3.81 -17.44 -3.82
C ALA A 241 4.31 -17.30 -5.28
N MET A 242 4.66 -16.09 -5.71
CA MET A 242 4.97 -15.78 -7.11
C MET A 242 6.08 -16.63 -7.72
N ALA A 243 7.09 -17.02 -6.92
CA ALA A 243 8.17 -17.90 -7.37
C ALA A 243 7.64 -19.26 -7.91
N GLN A 244 6.56 -19.79 -7.32
CA GLN A 244 5.93 -21.05 -7.75
C GLN A 244 5.18 -20.88 -9.08
N VAL A 245 4.56 -19.72 -9.32
CA VAL A 245 3.92 -19.39 -10.60
C VAL A 245 4.97 -19.30 -11.69
N VAL A 246 6.06 -18.56 -11.44
CA VAL A 246 7.16 -18.37 -12.38
C VAL A 246 7.85 -19.69 -12.70
N GLU A 247 8.08 -20.56 -11.72
CA GLU A 247 8.65 -21.91 -11.94
C GLU A 247 7.79 -22.73 -12.89
N ALA A 248 6.47 -22.77 -12.66
CA ALA A 248 5.53 -23.51 -13.51
C ALA A 248 5.49 -22.96 -14.94
N ALA A 249 5.44 -21.63 -15.11
CA ALA A 249 5.41 -20.95 -16.41
C ALA A 249 6.72 -21.13 -17.18
N THR A 250 7.86 -21.00 -16.49
CA THR A 250 9.20 -21.22 -17.09
C THR A 250 9.34 -22.66 -17.58
N GLY A 251 8.87 -23.64 -16.81
CA GLY A 251 8.87 -25.06 -17.23
C GLY A 251 8.05 -25.33 -18.48
N ALA A 252 7.04 -24.51 -18.76
CA ALA A 252 6.19 -24.57 -19.96
C ALA A 252 6.65 -23.62 -21.09
N GLY A 253 7.62 -22.75 -20.82
CA GLY A 253 8.11 -21.74 -21.79
C GLY A 253 7.12 -20.63 -22.10
N ILE A 254 6.24 -20.27 -21.14
CA ILE A 254 5.21 -19.23 -21.31
C ILE A 254 5.48 -18.02 -20.40
N PRO A 255 5.11 -16.79 -20.84
CA PRO A 255 5.26 -15.60 -20.04
C PRO A 255 4.25 -15.52 -18.89
N VAL A 256 4.64 -14.78 -17.83
CA VAL A 256 3.75 -14.36 -16.74
C VAL A 256 3.63 -12.85 -16.77
N TYR A 257 2.41 -12.33 -16.74
CA TYR A 257 2.09 -10.92 -16.60
C TYR A 257 1.49 -10.66 -15.22
N GLY A 258 1.97 -9.64 -14.55
CA GLY A 258 1.52 -9.28 -13.22
C GLY A 258 0.82 -7.92 -13.18
N SER A 259 0.35 -7.56 -12.01
CA SER A 259 -0.30 -6.28 -11.72
C SER A 259 0.51 -5.39 -10.78
N ASP A 260 1.75 -5.80 -10.45
CA ASP A 260 2.65 -5.09 -9.53
C ASP A 260 4.13 -5.32 -9.92
N PRO A 261 5.03 -4.30 -9.73
CA PRO A 261 6.46 -4.43 -10.03
C PRO A 261 7.17 -5.52 -9.22
N VAL A 262 6.69 -5.84 -8.03
CA VAL A 262 7.27 -6.93 -7.21
C VAL A 262 7.04 -8.28 -7.87
N MET A 263 5.93 -8.48 -8.57
CA MET A 263 5.73 -9.70 -9.37
C MET A 263 6.77 -9.81 -10.50
N VAL A 264 7.17 -8.67 -11.10
CA VAL A 264 8.24 -8.63 -12.13
C VAL A 264 9.60 -8.88 -11.51
N LYS A 265 9.90 -8.30 -10.33
CA LYS A 265 11.12 -8.62 -9.56
C LYS A 265 11.20 -10.12 -9.21
N SER A 266 10.05 -10.76 -8.99
CA SER A 266 9.93 -12.20 -8.71
C SER A 266 9.94 -13.09 -9.95
N GLY A 267 10.10 -12.53 -11.15
CA GLY A 267 10.29 -13.27 -12.40
C GLY A 267 9.13 -13.22 -13.40
N ALA A 268 8.05 -12.46 -13.17
CA ALA A 268 7.08 -12.17 -14.21
C ALA A 268 7.74 -11.36 -15.33
N LEU A 269 7.23 -11.50 -16.56
CA LEU A 269 7.78 -10.81 -17.73
C LEU A 269 7.54 -9.30 -17.65
N ALA A 270 6.30 -8.89 -17.34
CA ALA A 270 5.95 -7.48 -17.30
C ALA A 270 4.73 -7.19 -16.41
N CYS A 271 4.59 -5.93 -16.01
CA CYS A 271 3.38 -5.36 -15.41
C CYS A 271 3.18 -3.91 -15.85
N VAL A 272 1.95 -3.41 -15.64
CA VAL A 272 1.63 -1.99 -15.65
C VAL A 272 0.90 -1.68 -14.33
N SER A 273 1.40 -0.71 -13.57
CA SER A 273 0.88 -0.43 -12.22
C SER A 273 1.16 1.00 -11.77
N ALA A 274 0.45 1.47 -10.75
CA ALA A 274 0.87 2.63 -9.98
C ALA A 274 2.19 2.35 -9.22
N SER A 275 2.86 3.39 -8.77
CA SER A 275 4.07 3.26 -7.94
C SER A 275 3.69 3.01 -6.48
N ASN A 276 4.23 1.95 -5.87
CA ASN A 276 4.04 1.64 -4.46
C ASN A 276 4.55 2.77 -3.56
N THR A 277 5.71 3.36 -3.90
CA THR A 277 6.26 4.52 -3.19
C THR A 277 5.30 5.71 -3.23
N GLN A 278 4.77 6.08 -4.40
CA GLN A 278 3.83 7.20 -4.52
C GLN A 278 2.51 6.96 -3.76
N LEU A 279 2.02 5.72 -3.74
CA LEU A 279 0.84 5.34 -2.96
C LEU A 279 1.07 5.57 -1.46
N GLY A 280 2.23 5.15 -0.92
CA GLY A 280 2.61 5.35 0.47
C GLY A 280 2.82 6.82 0.82
N GLU A 281 3.61 7.56 0.02
CA GLU A 281 3.87 9.00 0.23
C GLU A 281 2.57 9.81 0.22
N ARG A 282 1.66 9.56 -0.74
CA ARG A 282 0.39 10.28 -0.80
C ARG A 282 -0.52 9.96 0.38
N ALA A 283 -0.57 8.71 0.83
CA ALA A 283 -1.28 8.33 2.04
C ALA A 283 -0.72 9.03 3.28
N ALA A 284 0.60 9.21 3.38
CA ALA A 284 1.23 9.95 4.46
C ALA A 284 0.84 11.44 4.49
N GLU A 285 0.71 12.07 3.31
CA GLU A 285 0.20 13.44 3.21
C GLU A 285 -1.24 13.55 3.71
N MET A 286 -2.12 12.60 3.34
CA MET A 286 -3.50 12.52 3.83
C MET A 286 -3.54 12.30 5.35
N ALA A 287 -2.68 11.40 5.85
CA ALA A 287 -2.53 11.14 7.28
C ALA A 287 -2.11 12.41 8.03
N TYR A 288 -1.16 13.15 7.50
CA TYR A 288 -0.70 14.40 8.09
C TYR A 288 -1.81 15.45 8.15
N GLU A 289 -2.62 15.63 7.09
CA GLU A 289 -3.78 16.53 7.10
C GLU A 289 -4.76 16.20 8.25
N ILE A 290 -5.01 14.90 8.47
CA ILE A 290 -5.89 14.42 9.56
C ILE A 290 -5.26 14.66 10.94
N LEU A 291 -3.95 14.41 11.11
CA LEU A 291 -3.21 14.70 12.34
C LEU A 291 -3.20 16.20 12.66
N GLN A 292 -3.26 17.09 11.65
CA GLN A 292 -3.44 18.53 11.84
C GLN A 292 -4.88 18.93 12.20
N GLY A 293 -5.79 17.98 12.38
CA GLY A 293 -7.16 18.18 12.86
C GLY A 293 -8.23 18.26 11.78
N LYS A 294 -7.91 17.92 10.53
CA LYS A 294 -8.90 17.80 9.45
C LYS A 294 -9.75 16.54 9.71
N ASP A 295 -11.04 16.63 9.49
CA ASP A 295 -11.93 15.45 9.59
C ASP A 295 -11.66 14.49 8.41
N VAL A 296 -11.76 13.18 8.67
CA VAL A 296 -11.52 12.16 7.62
C VAL A 296 -12.46 12.36 6.43
N SER A 297 -13.70 12.77 6.66
CA SER A 297 -14.68 13.04 5.60
C SER A 297 -14.33 14.24 4.71
N GLU A 298 -13.42 15.09 5.14
CA GLU A 298 -12.92 16.26 4.40
C GLU A 298 -11.63 15.96 3.61
N VAL A 299 -11.10 14.73 3.72
CA VAL A 299 -9.92 14.25 2.98
C VAL A 299 -10.38 13.22 1.94
N PRO A 300 -10.62 13.62 0.68
CA PRO A 300 -11.04 12.70 -0.37
C PRO A 300 -10.05 11.56 -0.55
N SER A 301 -10.57 10.36 -0.83
CA SER A 301 -9.76 9.23 -1.26
C SER A 301 -9.30 9.43 -2.70
N GLU A 302 -8.05 9.12 -3.03
CA GLU A 302 -7.47 9.42 -4.34
C GLU A 302 -7.04 8.16 -5.07
N ALA A 303 -7.46 8.03 -6.35
CA ALA A 303 -6.95 7.03 -7.26
C ALA A 303 -5.68 7.54 -7.96
N MET A 304 -4.62 6.73 -7.94
CA MET A 304 -3.42 7.05 -8.73
C MET A 304 -3.74 6.92 -10.22
N SER A 305 -3.34 7.91 -11.00
CA SER A 305 -3.60 7.99 -12.46
C SER A 305 -2.32 7.89 -13.30
N THR A 306 -1.16 7.82 -12.67
CA THR A 306 0.12 7.66 -13.35
C THR A 306 0.60 6.23 -13.21
N TYR A 307 0.88 5.58 -14.33
CA TYR A 307 1.33 4.20 -14.37
C TYR A 307 2.78 4.08 -14.84
N GLN A 308 3.46 3.08 -14.32
CA GLN A 308 4.77 2.63 -14.77
C GLN A 308 4.64 1.28 -15.48
N TYR A 309 5.39 1.14 -16.58
CA TYR A 309 5.49 -0.10 -17.36
C TYR A 309 6.81 -0.74 -17.01
N VAL A 310 6.78 -1.89 -16.37
CA VAL A 310 8.00 -2.56 -15.89
C VAL A 310 8.14 -3.92 -16.55
N CYS A 311 9.35 -4.20 -17.08
CA CYS A 311 9.68 -5.46 -17.73
C CYS A 311 10.92 -6.11 -17.10
N SER A 312 10.93 -7.44 -17.00
CA SER A 312 12.09 -8.21 -16.56
C SER A 312 12.96 -8.58 -17.75
N LYS A 313 14.23 -8.13 -17.72
CA LYS A 313 15.22 -8.56 -18.71
C LYS A 313 15.49 -10.06 -18.63
N ALA A 314 15.63 -10.60 -17.42
CA ALA A 314 15.90 -12.01 -17.20
C ALA A 314 14.77 -12.91 -17.74
N ALA A 315 13.50 -12.54 -17.50
CA ALA A 315 12.35 -13.27 -18.04
C ALA A 315 12.27 -13.17 -19.56
N ALA A 316 12.53 -11.98 -20.13
CA ALA A 316 12.57 -11.79 -21.59
C ALA A 316 13.67 -12.64 -22.25
N ASP A 317 14.88 -12.65 -21.69
CA ASP A 317 16.01 -13.46 -22.20
C ASP A 317 15.68 -14.96 -22.15
N ALA A 318 15.07 -15.43 -21.06
CA ALA A 318 14.64 -16.84 -20.91
C ALA A 318 13.61 -17.26 -21.95
N LEU A 319 12.75 -16.33 -22.39
CA LEU A 319 11.72 -16.55 -23.40
C LEU A 319 12.21 -16.21 -24.84
N GLY A 320 13.46 -15.73 -24.99
CA GLY A 320 14.00 -15.31 -26.30
C GLY A 320 13.34 -14.05 -26.87
N LEU A 321 12.81 -13.18 -25.98
CA LEU A 321 12.09 -11.96 -26.37
C LEU A 321 13.02 -10.74 -26.36
N THR A 322 12.71 -9.78 -27.23
CA THR A 322 13.36 -8.46 -27.23
C THR A 322 12.43 -7.43 -26.60
N LEU A 323 12.93 -6.77 -25.56
CA LEU A 323 12.19 -5.68 -24.91
C LEU A 323 12.30 -4.37 -25.69
N PRO A 324 11.31 -3.47 -25.60
CA PRO A 324 11.42 -2.11 -26.16
C PRO A 324 12.61 -1.36 -25.57
N ASP A 325 13.33 -0.62 -26.42
CA ASP A 325 14.47 0.24 -26.07
C ASP A 325 14.17 1.74 -26.28
N ASP A 326 12.93 2.07 -26.58
CA ASP A 326 12.44 3.41 -26.87
C ASP A 326 12.08 4.25 -25.61
N GLY A 327 12.37 3.72 -24.42
CA GLY A 327 12.03 4.36 -23.14
C GLY A 327 10.56 4.21 -22.71
N SER A 328 9.76 3.44 -23.47
CA SER A 328 8.36 3.18 -23.12
C SER A 328 8.17 2.23 -21.93
N VAL A 329 9.23 1.51 -21.53
CA VAL A 329 9.22 0.58 -20.41
C VAL A 329 10.46 0.77 -19.52
N THR A 330 10.33 0.53 -18.23
CA THR A 330 11.43 0.41 -17.30
C THR A 330 11.89 -1.06 -17.27
N VAL A 331 13.13 -1.32 -17.62
CA VAL A 331 13.70 -2.67 -17.64
C VAL A 331 14.47 -2.92 -16.33
N ILE A 332 14.12 -4.01 -15.64
CA ILE A 332 14.76 -4.44 -14.39
C ILE A 332 15.42 -5.82 -14.55
N GLY A 333 16.34 -6.19 -13.63
CA GLY A 333 16.92 -7.55 -13.58
C GLY A 333 17.85 -7.87 -14.76
N GLY A 334 18.71 -6.90 -15.18
CA GLY A 334 19.77 -7.06 -16.17
C GLY A 334 21.12 -7.36 -15.56
#